data_c6d0c032ff26c668e0ad9a08c52d3aeb
#
_entry.id   c6d0c032ff26c668e0ad9a08c52d3aeb
#
_cell.length_a   1.000
_cell.length_b   1.000
_cell.length_c   1.000
_cell.angle_alpha   90.00
_cell.angle_beta   90.00
_cell.angle_gamma   90.00
#
_symmetry.space_group_name_H-M   'P 1'
#
loop_
_entity.id
_entity.type
_entity.pdbx_description
1 polymer ?
#
loop_
_entity_poly.entity_id
_entity_poly.type
_entity_poly.pdbx_seq_one_letter_code
_entity_poly.pdbx_strand_id
1 'polypeptide(L)'
;RDRDYPCERLYRDARIMNIYEGTSQLQVVAAINAVTKGTFMEQIERYAAAEYSQPMQPVVAKLKELTAKFSEMTAHVEAGDKELCGFKDFHARRLVETAGHIIITYLLARQAGDSEEYADSAKIFCKLAEGKISEAYTYVMNSTLEDVALFRAGE
;
A
#
# COMPACT_ATOMS: atom_id res chain seq x y z
N ARG A 1 -7.89 14.40 29.82
CA ARG A 1 -8.32 14.11 28.41
C ARG A 1 -7.37 13.13 27.73
N ASP A 2 -6.04 13.26 27.92
CA ASP A 2 -5.03 12.39 27.29
C ASP A 2 -5.00 10.96 27.86
N ARG A 3 -5.62 10.72 29.00
CA ARG A 3 -5.68 9.38 29.62
C ARG A 3 -6.83 8.53 29.09
N ASP A 4 -7.88 9.17 28.57
CA ASP A 4 -9.09 8.50 28.11
C ASP A 4 -8.99 8.08 26.63
N TYR A 5 -8.08 8.71 25.85
CA TYR A 5 -7.88 8.46 24.43
C TYR A 5 -6.40 8.28 24.10
N PRO A 6 -5.93 7.07 23.82
CA PRO A 6 -4.53 6.81 23.50
C PRO A 6 -4.07 7.36 22.15
N CYS A 7 -4.98 7.90 21.33
CA CYS A 7 -4.69 8.36 19.96
C CYS A 7 -3.59 9.42 19.91
N GLU A 8 -3.54 10.36 20.86
CA GLU A 8 -2.50 11.38 20.89
C GLU A 8 -1.11 10.77 21.12
N ARG A 9 -1.02 9.81 22.03
CA ARG A 9 0.23 9.09 22.29
C ARG A 9 0.64 8.28 21.06
N LEU A 10 -0.28 7.55 20.45
CA LEU A 10 -0.03 6.79 19.22
C LEU A 10 0.44 7.70 18.08
N TYR A 11 -0.18 8.88 17.95
CA TYR A 11 0.23 9.87 16.95
C TYR A 11 1.65 10.39 17.19
N ARG A 12 2.00 10.73 18.43
CA ARG A 12 3.36 11.17 18.77
C ARG A 12 4.38 10.08 18.54
N ASP A 13 4.08 8.86 18.96
CA ASP A 13 4.96 7.70 18.78
C ASP A 13 5.13 7.37 17.29
N ALA A 14 4.08 7.50 16.47
CA ALA A 14 4.14 7.28 15.04
C ALA A 14 4.95 8.34 14.28
N ARG A 15 5.06 9.58 14.80
CA ARG A 15 5.84 10.63 14.12
C ARG A 15 7.32 10.32 14.00
N ILE A 16 7.89 9.56 14.94
CA ILE A 16 9.29 9.16 14.86
C ILE A 16 9.57 8.32 13.61
N MET A 17 8.57 7.58 13.12
CA MET A 17 8.70 6.71 11.96
C MET A 17 9.01 7.47 10.67
N ASN A 18 8.72 8.78 10.62
CA ASN A 18 9.01 9.62 9.45
C ASN A 18 10.45 10.16 9.41
N ILE A 19 11.18 10.06 10.52
CA ILE A 19 12.54 10.62 10.66
C ILE A 19 13.54 9.58 11.17
N TYR A 20 13.05 8.46 11.66
CA TYR A 20 13.84 7.38 12.22
C TYR A 20 14.51 6.58 11.09
N GLU A 21 15.81 6.31 11.22
CA GLU A 21 16.63 5.55 10.25
C GLU A 21 16.63 6.09 8.81
N GLY A 22 16.33 7.36 8.63
CA GLY A 22 16.36 8.02 7.33
C GLY A 22 15.03 8.64 6.93
N THR A 23 15.03 9.30 5.79
CA THR A 23 13.83 9.93 5.24
C THR A 23 12.82 8.89 4.76
N SER A 24 11.54 9.28 4.61
CA SER A 24 10.52 8.43 4.01
C SER A 24 10.93 7.83 2.66
N GLN A 25 11.73 8.56 1.89
CA GLN A 25 12.26 8.07 0.62
C GLN A 25 13.23 6.89 0.80
N LEU A 26 14.12 6.95 1.78
CA LEU A 26 15.03 5.83 2.07
C LEU A 26 14.26 4.58 2.54
N GLN A 27 13.21 4.76 3.33
CA GLN A 27 12.33 3.67 3.73
C GLN A 27 11.61 3.03 2.52
N VAL A 28 11.15 3.85 1.58
CA VAL A 28 10.55 3.37 0.33
C VAL A 28 11.55 2.57 -0.51
N VAL A 29 12.78 3.07 -0.66
CA VAL A 29 13.86 2.38 -1.40
C VAL A 29 14.23 1.05 -0.72
N ALA A 30 14.23 0.99 0.61
CA ALA A 30 14.43 -0.27 1.33
C ALA A 30 13.26 -1.25 1.14
N ALA A 31 12.02 -0.75 1.17
CA ALA A 31 10.81 -1.57 1.10
C ALA A 31 10.53 -2.11 -0.32
N ILE A 32 10.93 -1.41 -1.39
CA ILE A 32 10.58 -1.81 -2.76
C ILE A 32 11.09 -3.21 -3.11
N ASN A 33 12.24 -3.61 -2.61
CA ASN A 33 12.76 -4.95 -2.83
C ASN A 33 11.88 -6.03 -2.17
N ALA A 34 11.31 -5.76 -1.00
CA ALA A 34 10.37 -6.68 -0.35
C ALA A 34 9.03 -6.73 -1.09
N VAL A 35 8.58 -5.60 -1.65
CA VAL A 35 7.39 -5.53 -2.50
C VAL A 35 7.55 -6.39 -3.74
N THR A 36 8.62 -6.17 -4.51
CA THR A 36 8.84 -6.87 -5.78
C THR A 36 9.25 -8.34 -5.61
N LYS A 37 9.88 -8.71 -4.50
CA LYS A 37 10.20 -10.12 -4.17
C LYS A 37 9.02 -10.92 -3.61
N GLY A 38 7.84 -10.32 -3.49
CA GLY A 38 6.63 -11.01 -3.08
C GLY A 38 6.37 -11.06 -1.56
N THR A 39 7.27 -10.54 -0.70
CA THR A 39 7.09 -10.59 0.77
C THR A 39 5.79 -9.90 1.21
N PHE A 40 5.46 -8.75 0.60
CA PHE A 40 4.21 -8.06 0.88
C PHE A 40 3.00 -8.82 0.34
N MET A 41 3.14 -9.47 -0.83
CA MET A 41 2.07 -10.30 -1.40
C MET A 41 1.74 -11.49 -0.50
N GLU A 42 2.75 -12.21 0.00
CA GLU A 42 2.56 -13.30 0.97
C GLU A 42 1.79 -12.83 2.21
N GLN A 43 2.10 -11.65 2.71
CA GLN A 43 1.39 -11.08 3.87
C GLN A 43 -0.05 -10.72 3.52
N ILE A 44 -0.31 -10.15 2.35
CA ILE A 44 -1.65 -9.83 1.85
C ILE A 44 -2.48 -11.11 1.71
N GLU A 45 -1.90 -12.17 1.15
CA GLU A 45 -2.55 -13.47 0.99
C GLU A 45 -2.94 -14.10 2.34
N ARG A 46 -2.08 -13.98 3.36
CA ARG A 46 -2.40 -14.41 4.73
C ARG A 46 -3.61 -13.67 5.29
N TYR A 47 -3.69 -12.35 5.08
CA TYR A 47 -4.87 -11.59 5.49
C TYR A 47 -6.10 -11.95 4.66
N ALA A 48 -5.96 -12.14 3.35
CA ALA A 48 -7.07 -12.52 2.47
C ALA A 48 -7.68 -13.90 2.80
N ALA A 49 -6.87 -14.80 3.38
CA ALA A 49 -7.30 -16.13 3.81
C ALA A 49 -8.00 -16.15 5.19
N ALA A 50 -7.98 -15.04 5.93
CA ALA A 50 -8.60 -14.96 7.25
C ALA A 50 -10.14 -14.89 7.13
N GLU A 51 -10.82 -15.26 8.21
CA GLU A 51 -12.28 -15.11 8.32
C GLU A 51 -12.63 -13.66 8.66
N TYR A 52 -13.69 -13.16 8.02
CA TYR A 52 -14.21 -11.81 8.21
C TYR A 52 -15.71 -11.84 8.48
N SER A 53 -16.17 -10.94 9.33
CA SER A 53 -17.60 -10.78 9.63
C SER A 53 -18.42 -10.43 8.38
N GLN A 54 -19.70 -10.77 8.37
CA GLN A 54 -20.60 -10.50 7.24
C GLN A 54 -20.59 -9.04 6.75
N PRO A 55 -20.59 -8.02 7.62
CA PRO A 55 -20.50 -6.63 7.18
C PRO A 55 -19.19 -6.26 6.45
N MET A 56 -18.14 -7.06 6.61
CA MET A 56 -16.84 -6.84 5.97
C MET A 56 -16.65 -7.58 4.66
N GLN A 57 -17.55 -8.49 4.28
CA GLN A 57 -17.44 -9.24 3.02
C GLN A 57 -17.31 -8.34 1.78
N PRO A 58 -18.06 -7.22 1.65
CA PRO A 58 -17.88 -6.31 0.52
C PRO A 58 -16.49 -5.63 0.51
N VAL A 59 -15.93 -5.29 1.68
CA VAL A 59 -14.59 -4.72 1.82
C VAL A 59 -13.54 -5.73 1.38
N VAL A 60 -13.65 -6.98 1.82
CA VAL A 60 -12.73 -8.07 1.45
C VAL A 60 -12.80 -8.37 -0.06
N ALA A 61 -14.00 -8.37 -0.64
CA ALA A 61 -14.16 -8.54 -2.08
C ALA A 61 -13.44 -7.43 -2.86
N LYS A 62 -13.61 -6.17 -2.43
CA LYS A 62 -12.91 -5.03 -3.03
C LYS A 62 -11.38 -5.15 -2.86
N LEU A 63 -10.91 -5.58 -1.70
CA LEU A 63 -9.47 -5.78 -1.46
C LEU A 63 -8.86 -6.82 -2.40
N LYS A 64 -9.59 -7.88 -2.75
CA LYS A 64 -9.13 -8.86 -3.75
C LYS A 64 -8.94 -8.22 -5.13
N GLU A 65 -9.87 -7.36 -5.56
CA GLU A 65 -9.73 -6.60 -6.82
C GLU A 65 -8.51 -5.67 -6.78
N LEU A 66 -8.30 -4.95 -5.67
CA LEU A 66 -7.18 -4.05 -5.48
C LEU A 66 -5.84 -4.80 -5.42
N THR A 67 -5.83 -6.00 -4.84
CA THR A 67 -4.65 -6.88 -4.81
C THR A 67 -4.29 -7.36 -6.21
N ALA A 68 -5.27 -7.66 -7.07
CA ALA A 68 -5.00 -8.00 -8.47
C ALA A 68 -4.32 -6.83 -9.21
N LYS A 69 -4.82 -5.60 -9.06
CA LYS A 69 -4.18 -4.41 -9.61
C LYS A 69 -2.75 -4.22 -9.10
N PHE A 70 -2.52 -4.46 -7.82
CA PHE A 70 -1.18 -4.39 -7.23
C PHE A 70 -0.23 -5.41 -7.86
N SER A 71 -0.69 -6.64 -8.06
CA SER A 71 0.08 -7.70 -8.73
C SER A 71 0.45 -7.32 -10.17
N GLU A 72 -0.50 -6.77 -10.93
CA GLU A 72 -0.26 -6.30 -12.30
C GLU A 72 0.77 -5.17 -12.35
N MET A 73 0.65 -4.16 -11.45
CA MET A 73 1.63 -3.08 -11.34
C MET A 73 3.03 -3.61 -11.02
N THR A 74 3.12 -4.54 -10.08
CA THR A 74 4.41 -5.13 -9.67
C THR A 74 5.06 -5.86 -10.84
N ALA A 75 4.30 -6.68 -11.56
CA ALA A 75 4.79 -7.40 -12.73
C ALA A 75 5.25 -6.44 -13.86
N HIS A 76 4.47 -5.37 -14.11
CA HIS A 76 4.82 -4.34 -15.10
C HIS A 76 6.13 -3.65 -14.74
N VAL A 77 6.28 -3.24 -13.49
CA VAL A 77 7.48 -2.56 -13.00
C VAL A 77 8.71 -3.46 -13.02
N GLU A 78 8.56 -4.74 -12.67
CA GLU A 78 9.67 -5.71 -12.75
C GLU A 78 10.11 -5.97 -14.20
N ALA A 79 9.17 -6.01 -15.13
CA ALA A 79 9.48 -6.15 -16.55
C ALA A 79 10.23 -4.90 -17.06
N GLY A 80 9.75 -3.70 -16.77
CA GLY A 80 10.39 -2.45 -17.15
C GLY A 80 11.79 -2.27 -16.54
N ASP A 81 12.00 -2.70 -15.29
CA ASP A 81 13.31 -2.59 -14.63
C ASP A 81 14.39 -3.50 -15.23
N LYS A 82 13.99 -4.60 -15.90
CA LYS A 82 14.91 -5.45 -16.68
C LYS A 82 15.37 -4.78 -17.98
N GLU A 83 14.53 -3.94 -18.55
CA GLU A 83 14.83 -3.20 -19.79
C GLU A 83 15.56 -1.90 -19.51
N LEU A 84 15.16 -1.17 -18.47
CA LEU A 84 15.75 0.08 -18.03
C LEU A 84 15.96 0.06 -16.52
N CYS A 85 17.19 -0.09 -16.07
CA CYS A 85 17.57 0.00 -14.66
C CYS A 85 17.08 1.31 -14.04
N GLY A 86 16.36 1.21 -12.91
CA GLY A 86 15.78 2.34 -12.18
C GLY A 86 14.29 2.61 -12.49
N PHE A 87 13.68 1.86 -13.40
CA PHE A 87 12.22 1.90 -13.60
C PHE A 87 11.50 1.50 -12.30
N LYS A 88 12.02 0.51 -11.59
CA LYS A 88 11.53 0.11 -10.28
C LYS A 88 11.64 1.23 -9.24
N ASP A 89 12.76 1.93 -9.18
CA ASP A 89 12.97 3.00 -8.20
C ASP A 89 12.05 4.20 -8.47
N PHE A 90 11.81 4.51 -9.73
CA PHE A 90 10.87 5.56 -10.15
C PHE A 90 9.44 5.28 -9.68
N HIS A 91 9.02 4.02 -9.66
CA HIS A 91 7.67 3.61 -9.22
C HIS A 91 7.62 3.14 -7.76
N ALA A 92 8.75 3.07 -7.05
CA ALA A 92 8.86 2.46 -5.75
C ALA A 92 7.83 2.97 -4.74
N ARG A 93 7.67 4.28 -4.63
CA ARG A 93 6.74 4.90 -3.70
C ARG A 93 5.30 4.47 -3.95
N ARG A 94 4.87 4.43 -5.20
CA ARG A 94 3.49 4.05 -5.57
C ARG A 94 3.19 2.60 -5.21
N LEU A 95 4.14 1.70 -5.45
CA LEU A 95 3.98 0.28 -5.10
C LEU A 95 3.97 0.07 -3.59
N VAL A 96 4.88 0.71 -2.85
CA VAL A 96 4.95 0.59 -1.39
C VAL A 96 3.69 1.16 -0.73
N GLU A 97 3.22 2.33 -1.15
CA GLU A 97 1.99 2.93 -0.64
C GLU A 97 0.75 2.08 -0.98
N THR A 98 0.70 1.48 -2.17
CA THR A 98 -0.38 0.57 -2.56
C THR A 98 -0.43 -0.65 -1.65
N ALA A 99 0.70 -1.32 -1.42
CA ALA A 99 0.78 -2.44 -0.49
C ALA A 99 0.34 -2.03 0.93
N GLY A 100 0.79 -0.85 1.39
CA GLY A 100 0.39 -0.28 2.68
C GLY A 100 -1.12 -0.06 2.79
N HIS A 101 -1.75 0.53 1.78
CA HIS A 101 -3.20 0.75 1.78
C HIS A 101 -3.98 -0.57 1.83
N ILE A 102 -3.57 -1.59 1.09
CA ILE A 102 -4.20 -2.91 1.11
C ILE A 102 -4.08 -3.54 2.51
N ILE A 103 -2.86 -3.58 3.08
CA ILE A 103 -2.60 -4.18 4.39
C ILE A 103 -3.38 -3.47 5.49
N ILE A 104 -3.35 -2.14 5.53
CA ILE A 104 -4.08 -1.34 6.53
C ILE A 104 -5.59 -1.62 6.43
N THR A 105 -6.14 -1.71 5.21
CA THR A 105 -7.56 -2.01 5.04
C THR A 105 -7.92 -3.41 5.57
N TYR A 106 -7.09 -4.42 5.34
CA TYR A 106 -7.29 -5.75 5.93
C TYR A 106 -7.23 -5.73 7.46
N LEU A 107 -6.30 -4.98 8.04
CA LEU A 107 -6.18 -4.85 9.49
C LEU A 107 -7.42 -4.18 10.10
N LEU A 108 -7.92 -3.11 9.48
CA LEU A 108 -9.16 -2.45 9.89
C LEU A 108 -10.38 -3.39 9.77
N ALA A 109 -10.46 -4.15 8.68
CA ALA A 109 -11.54 -5.12 8.49
C ALA A 109 -11.50 -6.25 9.54
N ARG A 110 -10.33 -6.64 10.03
CA ARG A 110 -10.20 -7.58 11.14
C ARG A 110 -10.67 -6.98 12.46
N GLN A 111 -10.26 -5.75 12.77
CA GLN A 111 -10.72 -5.04 13.97
C GLN A 111 -12.24 -4.82 13.98
N ALA A 112 -12.85 -4.65 12.82
CA ALA A 112 -14.30 -4.53 12.68
C ALA A 112 -15.07 -5.78 13.12
N GLY A 113 -14.42 -6.95 13.21
CA GLY A 113 -15.00 -8.16 13.78
C GLY A 113 -15.28 -8.05 15.28
N ASP A 114 -14.54 -7.18 15.97
CA ASP A 114 -14.62 -6.99 17.42
C ASP A 114 -15.58 -5.84 17.83
N SER A 115 -15.92 -4.93 16.90
CA SER A 115 -16.79 -3.77 17.17
C SER A 115 -17.37 -3.16 15.90
N GLU A 116 -18.68 -2.85 15.92
CA GLU A 116 -19.36 -2.15 14.81
C GLU A 116 -18.75 -0.77 14.51
N GLU A 117 -18.21 -0.10 15.51
CA GLU A 117 -17.56 1.21 15.36
C GLU A 117 -16.39 1.16 14.38
N TYR A 118 -15.62 0.06 14.36
CA TYR A 118 -14.52 -0.11 13.42
C TYR A 118 -14.97 -0.51 12.01
N ALA A 119 -16.18 -1.00 11.86
CA ALA A 119 -16.72 -1.40 10.56
C ALA A 119 -16.84 -0.21 9.60
N ASP A 120 -17.30 0.93 10.09
CA ASP A 120 -17.43 2.15 9.27
C ASP A 120 -16.07 2.75 8.93
N SER A 121 -15.13 2.72 9.87
CA SER A 121 -13.74 3.11 9.62
C SER A 121 -13.10 2.26 8.51
N ALA A 122 -13.29 0.95 8.54
CA ALA A 122 -12.80 0.04 7.51
C ALA A 122 -13.41 0.33 6.12
N LYS A 123 -14.72 0.60 6.05
CA LYS A 123 -15.41 0.94 4.81
C LYS A 123 -14.93 2.27 4.23
N ILE A 124 -14.77 3.29 5.07
CA ILE A 124 -14.30 4.62 4.66
C ILE A 124 -12.86 4.52 4.15
N PHE A 125 -11.99 3.84 4.89
CA PHE A 125 -10.60 3.67 4.48
C PHE A 125 -10.48 2.83 3.20
N CYS A 126 -11.32 1.83 3.00
CA CYS A 126 -11.37 1.05 1.76
C CYS A 126 -11.68 1.93 0.54
N LYS A 127 -12.63 2.86 0.64
CA LYS A 127 -12.93 3.84 -0.43
C LYS A 127 -11.75 4.75 -0.72
N LEU A 128 -11.06 5.22 0.31
CA LEU A 128 -9.84 6.02 0.14
C LEU A 128 -8.75 5.19 -0.56
N ALA A 129 -8.51 3.97 -0.10
CA ALA A 129 -7.55 3.05 -0.70
C ALA A 129 -7.87 2.76 -2.18
N GLU A 130 -9.14 2.52 -2.52
CA GLU A 130 -9.59 2.32 -3.91
C GLU A 130 -9.22 3.51 -4.81
N GLY A 131 -9.48 4.75 -4.35
CA GLY A 131 -9.13 5.96 -5.09
C GLY A 131 -7.61 6.07 -5.31
N LYS A 132 -6.84 5.91 -4.25
CA LYS A 132 -5.36 6.01 -4.30
C LYS A 132 -4.72 4.92 -5.16
N ILE A 133 -5.19 3.68 -5.03
CA ILE A 133 -4.68 2.55 -5.81
C ILE A 133 -5.06 2.68 -7.28
N SER A 134 -6.27 3.17 -7.59
CA SER A 134 -6.69 3.40 -8.97
C SER A 134 -5.87 4.50 -9.66
N GLU A 135 -5.55 5.58 -8.95
CA GLU A 135 -4.64 6.63 -9.41
C GLU A 135 -3.25 6.06 -9.70
N ALA A 136 -2.68 5.33 -8.73
CA ALA A 136 -1.37 4.71 -8.86
C ALA A 136 -1.33 3.70 -10.02
N TYR A 137 -2.36 2.86 -10.14
CA TYR A 137 -2.49 1.88 -11.21
C TYR A 137 -2.49 2.54 -12.59
N THR A 138 -3.32 3.56 -12.77
CA THR A 138 -3.38 4.30 -14.04
C THR A 138 -2.03 4.90 -14.38
N TYR A 139 -1.35 5.51 -13.42
CA TYR A 139 -0.03 6.11 -13.66
C TYR A 139 1.02 5.06 -14.01
N VAL A 140 1.13 4.00 -13.21
CA VAL A 140 2.17 2.96 -13.39
C VAL A 140 1.98 2.24 -14.72
N MET A 141 0.75 1.82 -15.04
CA MET A 141 0.47 1.04 -16.26
C MET A 141 0.60 1.83 -17.55
N ASN A 142 0.49 3.18 -17.47
CA ASN A 142 0.69 4.05 -18.64
C ASN A 142 2.11 4.64 -18.73
N SER A 143 2.95 4.43 -17.73
CA SER A 143 4.34 4.90 -17.75
C SER A 143 5.19 4.07 -18.70
N THR A 144 6.04 4.76 -19.44
CA THR A 144 6.95 4.17 -20.42
C THR A 144 8.41 4.28 -19.95
N LEU A 145 9.30 3.54 -20.61
CA LEU A 145 10.74 3.67 -20.37
C LEU A 145 11.25 5.06 -20.74
N GLU A 146 10.62 5.72 -21.71
CA GLU A 146 10.96 7.08 -22.12
C GLU A 146 10.67 8.10 -21.00
N ASP A 147 9.55 7.96 -20.28
CA ASP A 147 9.21 8.83 -19.14
C ASP A 147 10.30 8.80 -18.08
N VAL A 148 10.86 7.62 -17.78
CA VAL A 148 11.93 7.45 -16.81
C VAL A 148 13.26 8.01 -17.34
N ALA A 149 13.53 7.83 -18.63
CA ALA A 149 14.73 8.38 -19.26
C ALA A 149 14.72 9.90 -19.25
N LEU A 150 13.58 10.53 -19.53
CA LEU A 150 13.40 11.99 -19.45
C LEU A 150 13.57 12.53 -18.04
N PHE A 151 13.06 11.82 -17.03
CA PHE A 151 13.26 12.19 -15.63
C PHE A 151 14.73 12.22 -15.25
N ARG A 152 15.50 11.21 -15.67
CA ARG A 152 16.95 11.13 -15.40
C ARG A 152 17.79 12.16 -16.15
N ALA A 153 17.37 12.56 -17.35
CA ALA A 153 18.06 13.58 -18.13
C ALA A 153 17.94 15.00 -17.51
N GLY A 154 17.01 15.19 -16.58
CA GLY A 154 16.80 16.44 -15.84
C GLY A 154 17.58 16.53 -14.52
N GLU A 155 18.28 15.47 -14.10
CA GLU A 155 19.20 15.47 -12.96
C GLU A 155 20.61 15.86 -13.37
#